data_8380ada86e2122d37bc7453624f4b945
#
_entry.id   8380ada86e2122d37bc7453624f4b945
#
_cell.length_a   1.000
_cell.length_b   1.000
_cell.length_c   1.000
_cell.angle_alpha   90.00
_cell.angle_beta   90.00
_cell.angle_gamma   90.00
#
_symmetry.space_group_name_H-M   'P 1'
#
loop_
_entity.id
_entity.type
_entity.pdbx_description
1 polymer ?
#
loop_
_entity_poly.entity_id
_entity_poly.type
_entity_poly.pdbx_seq_one_letter_code
_entity_poly.pdbx_strand_id
1 'polypeptide(L)'
;MHNKNIFYNIVYLFIVYSVLSIILIIIGEKLYFKKLVSSFLLNNKKCKIIDLYNECKIQKPEKSYINNEFKFITRNIAFFMQCIFPIIMLLVAGVILSIYIKFNLILKNQDIMDFFKSLNLNIEGFCVFLIVCQALNSFINLSITSISRYGKNAVFFKYIPINLYKQFWLKNVTQIILSIIISLTICFIVKLLVSSISINYIFIMFINSIILGILNSILMLIVDLKRPFLNWNTEYEVIKQNGNKLFQYVYTIMIVLLLMYFINVLDTINFNIALIIITSILTMLIIITDRYVKNQIKKNKLFNKIS
;
A
#
# COMPACT_ATOMS: atom_id res chain seq x y z
N MET A 1 -44.17 1.32 -5.92
CA MET A 1 -43.22 1.82 -6.94
C MET A 1 -41.74 1.72 -6.56
N HIS A 2 -41.38 1.59 -5.26
CA HIS A 2 -40.00 1.54 -4.78
C HIS A 2 -39.20 0.29 -5.21
N ASN A 3 -39.83 -0.86 -5.34
CA ASN A 3 -39.12 -2.12 -5.67
C ASN A 3 -38.59 -2.22 -7.11
N LYS A 4 -39.18 -1.50 -8.07
CA LYS A 4 -38.68 -1.52 -9.45
C LYS A 4 -37.31 -0.81 -9.60
N ASN A 5 -37.09 0.26 -8.86
CA ASN A 5 -35.81 1.03 -8.93
C ASN A 5 -34.66 0.23 -8.32
N ILE A 6 -34.91 -0.57 -7.27
CA ILE A 6 -33.88 -1.40 -6.65
C ILE A 6 -33.44 -2.51 -7.62
N PHE A 7 -34.38 -3.14 -8.31
CA PHE A 7 -34.08 -4.19 -9.29
C PHE A 7 -33.23 -3.64 -10.46
N TYR A 8 -33.61 -2.49 -11.02
CA TYR A 8 -32.82 -1.83 -12.09
C TYR A 8 -31.42 -1.46 -11.64
N ASN A 9 -31.24 -0.97 -10.41
CA ASN A 9 -29.93 -0.62 -9.86
C ASN A 9 -29.05 -1.86 -9.66
N ILE A 10 -29.60 -2.97 -9.22
CA ILE A 10 -28.89 -4.25 -9.07
C ILE A 10 -28.47 -4.80 -10.44
N VAL A 11 -29.37 -4.76 -11.42
CA VAL A 11 -29.06 -5.20 -12.80
C VAL A 11 -27.99 -4.32 -13.42
N TYR A 12 -28.03 -3.00 -13.23
CA TYR A 12 -27.00 -2.08 -13.70
C TYR A 12 -25.63 -2.34 -13.07
N LEU A 13 -25.59 -2.55 -11.75
CA LEU A 13 -24.37 -2.92 -11.03
C LEU A 13 -23.79 -4.25 -11.55
N PHE A 14 -24.64 -5.22 -11.82
CA PHE A 14 -24.22 -6.51 -12.36
C PHE A 14 -23.65 -6.38 -13.79
N ILE A 15 -24.26 -5.55 -14.65
CA ILE A 15 -23.76 -5.26 -15.99
C ILE A 15 -22.39 -4.55 -15.92
N VAL A 16 -22.24 -3.54 -15.08
CA VAL A 16 -20.98 -2.83 -14.90
C VAL A 16 -19.88 -3.77 -14.40
N TYR A 17 -20.21 -4.64 -13.42
CA TYR A 17 -19.26 -5.63 -12.91
C TYR A 17 -18.86 -6.66 -13.97
N SER A 18 -19.81 -7.15 -14.78
CA SER A 18 -19.52 -8.10 -15.86
C SER A 18 -18.65 -7.48 -16.95
N VAL A 19 -18.91 -6.24 -17.36
CA VAL A 19 -18.08 -5.52 -18.33
C VAL A 19 -16.65 -5.31 -17.79
N LEU A 20 -16.51 -4.92 -16.54
CA LEU A 20 -15.20 -4.76 -15.89
C LEU A 20 -14.43 -6.09 -15.82
N SER A 21 -15.10 -7.19 -15.47
CA SER A 21 -14.46 -8.50 -15.41
C SER A 21 -14.00 -8.97 -16.78
N ILE A 22 -14.78 -8.73 -17.85
CA ILE A 22 -14.40 -9.05 -19.24
C ILE A 22 -13.17 -8.23 -19.64
N ILE A 23 -13.15 -6.93 -19.37
CA ILE A 23 -11.99 -6.07 -19.67
C ILE A 23 -10.73 -6.57 -18.94
N LEU A 24 -10.86 -6.97 -17.67
CA LEU A 24 -9.75 -7.51 -16.89
C LEU A 24 -9.24 -8.85 -17.43
N ILE A 25 -10.14 -9.73 -17.88
CA ILE A 25 -9.75 -11.00 -18.52
C ILE A 25 -8.98 -10.73 -19.81
N ILE A 26 -9.48 -9.86 -20.69
CA ILE A 26 -8.82 -9.51 -21.97
C ILE A 26 -7.43 -8.88 -21.73
N ILE A 27 -7.33 -7.98 -20.77
CA ILE A 27 -6.04 -7.35 -20.41
C ILE A 27 -5.10 -8.41 -19.79
N GLY A 28 -5.63 -9.24 -18.90
CA GLY A 28 -4.88 -10.34 -18.27
C GLY A 28 -4.36 -11.34 -19.30
N GLU A 29 -5.18 -11.80 -20.21
CA GLU A 29 -4.76 -12.70 -21.30
C GLU A 29 -3.67 -12.06 -22.16
N LYS A 30 -3.85 -10.84 -22.67
CA LYS A 30 -2.83 -10.18 -23.50
C LYS A 30 -1.51 -9.99 -22.77
N LEU A 31 -1.53 -9.60 -21.51
CA LEU A 31 -0.32 -9.39 -20.71
C LEU A 31 0.33 -10.73 -20.32
N TYR A 32 -0.46 -11.73 -19.97
CA TYR A 32 0.02 -13.03 -19.54
C TYR A 32 0.59 -13.83 -20.73
N PHE A 33 -0.16 -13.95 -21.84
CA PHE A 33 0.32 -14.63 -23.04
C PHE A 33 1.55 -13.96 -23.64
N LYS A 34 1.57 -12.63 -23.71
CA LYS A 34 2.74 -11.91 -24.24
C LYS A 34 3.99 -12.15 -23.40
N LYS A 35 3.87 -12.25 -22.06
CA LYS A 35 4.99 -12.58 -21.17
C LYS A 35 5.37 -14.05 -21.23
N LEU A 36 4.40 -14.96 -21.28
CA LEU A 36 4.66 -16.41 -21.44
C LEU A 36 5.37 -16.70 -22.76
N VAL A 37 4.82 -16.24 -23.87
CA VAL A 37 5.43 -16.42 -25.19
C VAL A 37 6.81 -15.77 -25.26
N SER A 38 7.01 -14.58 -24.67
CA SER A 38 8.32 -13.95 -24.64
C SER A 38 9.34 -14.73 -23.78
N SER A 39 8.90 -15.37 -22.68
CA SER A 39 9.79 -16.20 -21.87
C SER A 39 10.21 -17.50 -22.56
N PHE A 40 9.32 -18.10 -23.35
CA PHE A 40 9.64 -19.26 -24.19
C PHE A 40 10.51 -18.89 -25.39
N LEU A 41 10.28 -17.70 -26.00
CA LEU A 41 11.06 -17.24 -27.18
C LEU A 41 12.44 -16.70 -26.78
N LEU A 42 12.66 -16.30 -25.53
CA LEU A 42 13.98 -15.87 -25.05
C LEU A 42 15.02 -16.99 -25.03
N ASN A 43 14.58 -18.24 -24.96
CA ASN A 43 15.49 -19.40 -25.10
C ASN A 43 16.06 -19.58 -26.52
N ASN A 44 15.49 -18.95 -27.56
CA ASN A 44 15.90 -19.08 -28.94
C ASN A 44 16.48 -17.80 -29.58
N LYS A 45 16.49 -16.68 -28.86
CA LYS A 45 17.21 -15.51 -29.34
C LYS A 45 18.69 -15.68 -29.04
N LYS A 46 19.51 -15.93 -30.07
CA LYS A 46 20.96 -15.72 -30.00
C LYS A 46 21.18 -14.38 -29.27
N CYS A 47 21.79 -14.46 -28.07
CA CYS A 47 22.22 -13.25 -27.36
C CYS A 47 23.03 -12.43 -28.36
N LYS A 48 22.52 -11.27 -28.80
CA LYS A 48 23.40 -10.27 -29.43
C LYS A 48 24.49 -10.06 -28.37
N ILE A 49 25.75 -10.16 -28.81
CA ILE A 49 26.88 -9.74 -27.99
C ILE A 49 26.62 -8.26 -27.75
N ILE A 50 25.95 -7.98 -26.64
CA ILE A 50 25.73 -6.62 -26.17
C ILE A 50 27.14 -6.17 -25.76
N ASP A 51 27.57 -5.04 -26.27
CA ASP A 51 28.79 -4.37 -25.80
C ASP A 51 28.60 -4.04 -24.34
N LEU A 52 28.86 -5.03 -23.48
CA LEU A 52 28.72 -4.95 -22.01
C LEU A 52 29.51 -3.76 -21.46
N TYR A 53 30.57 -3.36 -22.16
CA TYR A 53 31.40 -2.21 -21.81
C TYR A 53 30.67 -0.86 -21.90
N ASN A 54 29.80 -0.68 -22.89
CA ASN A 54 29.08 0.59 -23.09
C ASN A 54 27.76 0.68 -22.30
N GLU A 55 27.19 -0.45 -21.85
CA GLU A 55 25.93 -0.47 -21.09
C GLU A 55 26.11 -0.61 -19.58
N CYS A 56 27.30 -1.04 -19.10
CA CYS A 56 27.62 -1.12 -17.67
C CYS A 56 27.91 0.27 -17.08
N LYS A 57 26.89 1.09 -16.91
CA LYS A 57 27.00 2.33 -16.11
C LYS A 57 27.16 1.96 -14.64
N ILE A 58 28.30 2.31 -14.05
CA ILE A 58 28.51 2.19 -12.61
C ILE A 58 27.46 3.04 -11.88
N GLN A 59 26.49 2.39 -11.26
CA GLN A 59 25.47 3.06 -10.47
C GLN A 59 25.88 3.07 -9.00
N LYS A 60 25.45 4.12 -8.27
CA LYS A 60 25.58 4.13 -6.81
C LYS A 60 24.92 2.88 -6.22
N PRO A 61 25.54 2.18 -5.26
CA PRO A 61 25.04 0.91 -4.73
C PRO A 61 23.61 1.02 -4.17
N GLU A 62 23.27 2.17 -3.61
CA GLU A 62 21.94 2.45 -3.07
C GLU A 62 20.86 2.50 -4.16
N LYS A 63 21.15 3.16 -5.28
CA LYS A 63 20.24 3.24 -6.43
C LYS A 63 20.02 1.87 -7.05
N SER A 64 21.11 1.10 -7.18
CA SER A 64 21.05 -0.29 -7.66
C SER A 64 20.19 -1.16 -6.74
N TYR A 65 20.34 -0.99 -5.41
CA TYR A 65 19.56 -1.72 -4.41
C TYR A 65 18.06 -1.45 -4.55
N ILE A 66 17.65 -0.18 -4.56
CA ILE A 66 16.24 0.21 -4.74
C ILE A 66 15.69 -0.30 -6.08
N ASN A 67 16.46 -0.16 -7.17
CA ASN A 67 16.04 -0.60 -8.49
C ASN A 67 15.81 -2.13 -8.54
N ASN A 68 16.66 -2.90 -7.85
CA ASN A 68 16.49 -4.34 -7.73
C ASN A 68 15.23 -4.72 -6.93
N GLU A 69 14.90 -3.99 -5.86
CA GLU A 69 13.67 -4.18 -5.10
C GLU A 69 12.43 -3.93 -5.98
N PHE A 70 12.41 -2.86 -6.78
CA PHE A 70 11.32 -2.58 -7.72
C PHE A 70 11.24 -3.63 -8.83
N LYS A 71 12.38 -4.03 -9.41
CA LYS A 71 12.43 -5.07 -10.43
C LYS A 71 11.89 -6.40 -9.89
N PHE A 72 12.18 -6.72 -8.64
CA PHE A 72 11.66 -7.93 -8.01
C PHE A 72 10.13 -7.90 -7.95
N ILE A 73 9.54 -6.80 -7.50
CA ILE A 73 8.09 -6.65 -7.39
C ILE A 73 7.41 -6.72 -8.76
N THR A 74 7.97 -6.03 -9.77
CA THR A 74 7.36 -5.95 -11.10
C THR A 74 7.54 -7.21 -11.94
N ARG A 75 8.63 -7.96 -11.73
CA ARG A 75 8.90 -9.20 -12.46
C ARG A 75 8.14 -10.39 -11.89
N ASN A 76 7.82 -10.33 -10.63
CA ASN A 76 7.22 -11.40 -9.89
C ASN A 76 5.70 -11.27 -9.88
N ILE A 77 4.99 -12.17 -10.57
CA ILE A 77 3.54 -12.09 -10.76
C ILE A 77 2.82 -12.08 -9.40
N ALA A 78 3.28 -12.90 -8.44
CA ALA A 78 2.63 -12.99 -7.14
C ALA A 78 2.66 -11.66 -6.37
N PHE A 79 3.83 -10.99 -6.34
CA PHE A 79 3.98 -9.68 -5.68
C PHE A 79 3.32 -8.55 -6.48
N PHE A 80 3.36 -8.62 -7.81
CA PHE A 80 2.65 -7.66 -8.66
C PHE A 80 1.14 -7.67 -8.37
N MET A 81 0.54 -8.87 -8.35
CA MET A 81 -0.88 -9.05 -8.08
C MET A 81 -1.27 -8.65 -6.65
N GLN A 82 -0.38 -8.82 -5.69
CA GLN A 82 -0.64 -8.39 -4.31
C GLN A 82 -0.58 -6.86 -4.14
N CYS A 83 0.34 -6.18 -4.83
CA CYS A 83 0.70 -4.80 -4.51
C CYS A 83 0.18 -3.79 -5.53
N ILE A 84 0.39 -4.04 -6.82
CA ILE A 84 0.08 -3.07 -7.88
C ILE A 84 -1.36 -3.23 -8.35
N PHE A 85 -1.82 -4.46 -8.54
CA PHE A 85 -3.17 -4.73 -9.02
C PHE A 85 -4.27 -4.16 -8.11
N PRO A 86 -4.24 -4.29 -6.77
CA PRO A 86 -5.25 -3.70 -5.90
C PRO A 86 -5.30 -2.17 -5.97
N ILE A 87 -4.17 -1.50 -6.20
CA ILE A 87 -4.13 -0.04 -6.36
C ILE A 87 -4.86 0.38 -7.64
N ILE A 88 -4.61 -0.33 -8.74
CA ILE A 88 -5.29 -0.08 -10.02
C ILE A 88 -6.79 -0.32 -9.86
N MET A 89 -7.18 -1.42 -9.22
CA MET A 89 -8.58 -1.75 -8.98
C MET A 89 -9.27 -0.71 -8.09
N LEU A 90 -8.59 -0.23 -7.05
CA LEU A 90 -9.08 0.83 -6.17
C LEU A 90 -9.35 2.13 -6.96
N LEU A 91 -8.42 2.51 -7.83
CA LEU A 91 -8.56 3.72 -8.66
C LEU A 91 -9.75 3.58 -9.61
N VAL A 92 -9.86 2.48 -10.33
CA VAL A 92 -10.96 2.23 -11.28
C VAL A 92 -12.30 2.17 -10.56
N ALA A 93 -12.40 1.39 -9.48
CA ALA A 93 -13.62 1.27 -8.70
C ALA A 93 -14.03 2.61 -8.07
N GLY A 94 -13.07 3.38 -7.56
CA GLY A 94 -13.32 4.71 -6.96
C GLY A 94 -13.84 5.72 -7.99
N VAL A 95 -13.29 5.73 -9.21
CA VAL A 95 -13.79 6.59 -10.28
C VAL A 95 -15.21 6.21 -10.70
N ILE A 96 -15.48 4.91 -10.89
CA ILE A 96 -16.82 4.42 -11.24
C ILE A 96 -17.83 4.78 -10.14
N LEU A 97 -17.47 4.56 -8.89
CA LEU A 97 -18.30 4.89 -7.75
C LEU A 97 -18.58 6.40 -7.65
N SER A 98 -17.57 7.24 -7.93
CA SER A 98 -17.76 8.70 -7.94
C SER A 98 -18.71 9.17 -9.04
N ILE A 99 -18.62 8.57 -10.23
CA ILE A 99 -19.54 8.87 -11.35
C ILE A 99 -20.97 8.41 -10.99
N TYR A 100 -21.11 7.20 -10.45
CA TYR A 100 -22.40 6.64 -10.04
C TYR A 100 -23.08 7.51 -8.97
N ILE A 101 -22.35 7.93 -7.94
CA ILE A 101 -22.89 8.79 -6.88
C ILE A 101 -23.32 10.14 -7.45
N LYS A 102 -22.49 10.78 -8.27
CA LYS A 102 -22.87 12.05 -8.91
C LYS A 102 -24.12 11.92 -9.78
N PHE A 103 -24.25 10.82 -10.52
CA PHE A 103 -25.43 10.55 -11.34
C PHE A 103 -26.68 10.37 -10.48
N ASN A 104 -26.62 9.63 -9.37
CA ASN A 104 -27.75 9.45 -8.45
C ASN A 104 -28.08 10.71 -7.65
N LEU A 105 -27.10 11.57 -7.36
CA LEU A 105 -27.33 12.88 -6.73
C LEU A 105 -28.13 13.80 -7.66
N ILE A 106 -27.92 13.71 -8.97
CA ILE A 106 -28.75 14.43 -9.97
C ILE A 106 -30.19 13.88 -9.95
N LEU A 107 -30.39 12.61 -9.61
CA LEU A 107 -31.69 11.92 -9.54
C LEU A 107 -32.41 12.03 -8.19
N LYS A 108 -31.98 12.93 -7.26
CA LYS A 108 -32.72 13.31 -6.02
C LYS A 108 -32.66 12.34 -4.82
N ASN A 109 -31.58 11.68 -4.50
CA ASN A 109 -31.43 11.03 -3.19
C ASN A 109 -30.77 11.99 -2.18
N GLN A 110 -31.59 12.70 -1.39
CA GLN A 110 -31.15 13.66 -0.36
C GLN A 110 -30.29 12.99 0.72
N ASP A 111 -30.59 11.76 1.11
CA ASP A 111 -29.89 11.01 2.17
C ASP A 111 -28.40 10.83 1.88
N ILE A 112 -28.05 10.56 0.60
CA ILE A 112 -26.64 10.39 0.18
C ILE A 112 -25.92 11.75 0.19
N MET A 113 -26.59 12.82 -0.19
CA MET A 113 -26.04 14.20 -0.12
C MET A 113 -25.73 14.61 1.30
N ASP A 114 -26.61 14.31 2.23
CA ASP A 114 -26.45 14.68 3.64
C ASP A 114 -25.35 13.87 4.31
N PHE A 115 -25.19 12.60 3.95
CA PHE A 115 -24.04 11.79 4.37
C PHE A 115 -22.71 12.39 3.88
N PHE A 116 -22.61 12.79 2.60
CA PHE A 116 -21.38 13.42 2.10
C PHE A 116 -21.15 14.83 2.62
N LYS A 117 -22.22 15.57 2.94
CA LYS A 117 -22.10 16.87 3.62
C LYS A 117 -21.67 16.73 5.07
N SER A 118 -22.09 15.67 5.77
CA SER A 118 -21.65 15.39 7.14
C SER A 118 -20.18 15.01 7.24
N LEU A 119 -19.58 14.50 6.15
CA LEU A 119 -18.14 14.28 6.05
C LEU A 119 -17.32 15.58 5.92
N ASN A 120 -17.99 16.74 5.91
CA ASN A 120 -17.30 18.01 5.85
C ASN A 120 -16.51 18.31 7.13
N LEU A 121 -15.19 18.52 6.98
CA LEU A 121 -14.25 19.20 7.89
C LEU A 121 -14.32 18.80 9.38
N ASN A 122 -14.88 17.64 9.71
CA ASN A 122 -14.98 17.12 11.05
C ASN A 122 -13.84 16.13 11.34
N ILE A 123 -13.50 16.00 12.60
CA ILE A 123 -12.51 15.02 13.10
C ILE A 123 -12.91 13.61 12.68
N GLU A 124 -14.20 13.29 12.67
CA GLU A 124 -14.75 12.02 12.20
C GLU A 124 -14.33 11.69 10.77
N GLY A 125 -14.58 12.59 9.83
CA GLY A 125 -14.22 12.38 8.41
C GLY A 125 -12.72 12.21 8.22
N PHE A 126 -11.90 12.94 8.97
CA PHE A 126 -10.46 12.80 8.96
C PHE A 126 -9.98 11.45 9.49
N CYS A 127 -10.51 11.01 10.63
CA CYS A 127 -10.15 9.70 11.21
C CYS A 127 -10.63 8.55 10.33
N VAL A 128 -11.84 8.62 9.76
CA VAL A 128 -12.36 7.62 8.81
C VAL A 128 -11.44 7.51 7.59
N PHE A 129 -10.99 8.65 7.04
CA PHE A 129 -10.02 8.65 5.94
C PHE A 129 -8.72 7.93 6.32
N LEU A 130 -8.16 8.22 7.49
CA LEU A 130 -6.95 7.54 7.98
C LEU A 130 -7.16 6.05 8.19
N ILE A 131 -8.33 5.63 8.69
CA ILE A 131 -8.70 4.22 8.86
C ILE A 131 -8.71 3.51 7.50
N VAL A 132 -9.33 4.10 6.49
CA VAL A 132 -9.36 3.54 5.12
C VAL A 132 -7.95 3.44 4.55
N CYS A 133 -7.14 4.50 4.68
CA CYS A 133 -5.75 4.48 4.24
C CYS A 133 -4.94 3.39 4.94
N GLN A 134 -5.13 3.21 6.26
CA GLN A 134 -4.43 2.19 7.03
C GLN A 134 -4.84 0.77 6.62
N ALA A 135 -6.13 0.53 6.41
CA ALA A 135 -6.63 -0.76 5.95
C ALA A 135 -6.01 -1.15 4.61
N LEU A 136 -6.00 -0.23 3.64
CA LEU A 136 -5.41 -0.47 2.32
C LEU A 136 -3.88 -0.64 2.37
N ASN A 137 -3.18 0.15 3.17
CA ASN A 137 -1.75 -0.03 3.41
C ASN A 137 -1.43 -1.39 4.03
N SER A 138 -2.33 -1.94 4.85
CA SER A 138 -2.19 -3.28 5.42
C SER A 138 -2.35 -4.37 4.36
N PHE A 139 -3.35 -4.26 3.47
CA PHE A 139 -3.53 -5.25 2.40
C PHE A 139 -2.33 -5.32 1.46
N ILE A 140 -1.69 -4.17 1.16
CA ILE A 140 -0.65 -4.03 0.14
C ILE A 140 0.76 -3.99 0.78
N ASN A 141 0.91 -4.45 2.02
CA ASN A 141 2.17 -4.31 2.74
C ASN A 141 3.27 -5.26 2.24
N LEU A 142 4.29 -4.69 1.60
CA LEU A 142 5.51 -5.39 1.17
C LEU A 142 6.55 -5.52 2.28
N SER A 143 6.52 -4.63 3.28
CA SER A 143 7.55 -4.61 4.32
C SER A 143 7.52 -5.87 5.17
N ILE A 144 6.33 -6.50 5.33
CA ILE A 144 6.15 -7.73 6.11
C ILE A 144 6.78 -8.96 5.46
N THR A 145 7.14 -8.88 4.19
CA THR A 145 7.79 -9.95 3.44
C THR A 145 9.16 -9.55 2.91
N SER A 146 9.70 -8.41 3.33
CA SER A 146 10.87 -7.79 2.71
C SER A 146 12.15 -8.62 2.84
N ILE A 147 12.29 -9.41 3.89
CA ILE A 147 13.38 -10.38 4.09
C ILE A 147 12.93 -11.77 3.67
N SER A 148 11.73 -12.17 4.11
CA SER A 148 11.15 -13.50 3.85
C SER A 148 11.11 -13.84 2.35
N ARG A 149 10.88 -12.87 1.47
CA ARG A 149 10.82 -13.09 0.01
C ARG A 149 12.13 -13.53 -0.64
N TYR A 150 13.27 -13.37 0.05
CA TYR A 150 14.56 -13.88 -0.44
C TYR A 150 14.85 -15.31 0.01
N GLY A 151 14.05 -15.87 0.91
CA GLY A 151 14.20 -17.22 1.41
C GLY A 151 15.60 -17.47 1.95
N LYS A 152 16.18 -18.61 1.59
CA LYS A 152 17.56 -19.00 1.99
C LYS A 152 18.62 -18.00 1.53
N ASN A 153 18.36 -17.25 0.47
CA ASN A 153 19.28 -16.22 -0.05
C ASN A 153 19.32 -14.95 0.82
N ALA A 154 18.48 -14.83 1.83
CA ALA A 154 18.50 -13.69 2.74
C ALA A 154 19.83 -13.50 3.47
N VAL A 155 20.65 -14.57 3.60
CA VAL A 155 21.99 -14.51 4.19
C VAL A 155 22.89 -13.51 3.45
N PHE A 156 22.72 -13.34 2.14
CA PHE A 156 23.54 -12.43 1.33
C PHE A 156 23.42 -10.96 1.74
N PHE A 157 22.36 -10.55 2.47
CA PHE A 157 22.27 -9.16 2.96
C PHE A 157 23.43 -8.78 3.90
N LYS A 158 24.04 -9.73 4.57
CA LYS A 158 25.21 -9.45 5.43
C LYS A 158 26.48 -9.10 4.63
N TYR A 159 26.55 -9.57 3.38
CA TYR A 159 27.72 -9.38 2.52
C TYR A 159 27.63 -8.15 1.61
N ILE A 160 26.47 -7.48 1.57
CA ILE A 160 26.31 -6.26 0.78
C ILE A 160 27.10 -5.12 1.41
N PRO A 161 27.95 -4.40 0.68
CA PRO A 161 28.82 -3.33 1.21
C PRO A 161 28.03 -2.04 1.51
N ILE A 162 26.91 -2.15 2.21
CA ILE A 162 26.03 -1.07 2.66
C ILE A 162 25.75 -1.28 4.14
N ASN A 163 25.84 -0.21 4.93
CA ASN A 163 25.52 -0.29 6.36
C ASN A 163 24.10 -0.87 6.58
N LEU A 164 23.95 -1.80 7.54
CA LEU A 164 22.69 -2.49 7.83
C LEU A 164 21.52 -1.54 8.12
N TYR A 165 21.78 -0.42 8.82
CA TYR A 165 20.77 0.60 9.04
C TYR A 165 20.30 1.25 7.74
N LYS A 166 21.21 1.50 6.82
CA LYS A 166 20.88 2.05 5.51
C LYS A 166 20.13 1.04 4.65
N GLN A 167 20.52 -0.25 4.68
CA GLN A 167 19.76 -1.33 4.02
C GLN A 167 18.31 -1.41 4.55
N PHE A 168 18.13 -1.25 5.87
CA PHE A 168 16.81 -1.21 6.48
C PHE A 168 15.92 -0.11 5.85
N TRP A 169 16.42 1.11 5.74
CA TRP A 169 15.69 2.21 5.12
C TRP A 169 15.46 2.00 3.62
N LEU A 170 16.45 1.50 2.88
CA LEU A 170 16.33 1.22 1.45
C LEU A 170 15.23 0.18 1.15
N LYS A 171 15.05 -0.81 2.03
CA LYS A 171 13.94 -1.77 1.93
C LYS A 171 12.58 -1.15 2.19
N ASN A 172 12.51 -0.18 3.10
CA ASN A 172 11.27 0.54 3.38
C ASN A 172 10.85 1.48 2.24
N VAL A 173 11.79 2.01 1.45
CA VAL A 173 11.49 2.96 0.36
C VAL A 173 10.41 2.42 -0.59
N THR A 174 10.45 1.15 -0.94
CA THR A 174 9.45 0.55 -1.85
C THR A 174 8.04 0.60 -1.27
N GLN A 175 7.88 0.28 0.02
CA GLN A 175 6.59 0.35 0.70
C GLN A 175 6.13 1.80 0.90
N ILE A 176 7.05 2.71 1.21
CA ILE A 176 6.73 4.14 1.36
C ILE A 176 6.20 4.71 0.04
N ILE A 177 6.81 4.36 -1.09
CA ILE A 177 6.32 4.80 -2.41
C ILE A 177 4.91 4.24 -2.68
N LEU A 178 4.65 2.97 -2.36
CA LEU A 178 3.31 2.40 -2.50
C LEU A 178 2.30 3.11 -1.58
N SER A 179 2.67 3.43 -0.34
CA SER A 179 1.81 4.20 0.58
C SER A 179 1.48 5.58 0.04
N ILE A 180 2.45 6.26 -0.59
CA ILE A 180 2.22 7.56 -1.25
C ILE A 180 1.23 7.42 -2.39
N ILE A 181 1.37 6.40 -3.23
CA ILE A 181 0.45 6.14 -4.36
C ILE A 181 -0.96 5.83 -3.83
N ILE A 182 -1.09 4.99 -2.81
CA ILE A 182 -2.39 4.68 -2.17
C ILE A 182 -3.02 5.97 -1.63
N SER A 183 -2.27 6.77 -0.89
CA SER A 183 -2.76 8.03 -0.31
C SER A 183 -3.22 9.00 -1.39
N LEU A 184 -2.46 9.13 -2.48
CA LEU A 184 -2.85 9.97 -3.63
C LEU A 184 -4.13 9.48 -4.29
N THR A 185 -4.26 8.16 -4.52
CA THR A 185 -5.47 7.59 -5.14
C THR A 185 -6.70 7.84 -4.28
N ILE A 186 -6.61 7.67 -2.97
CA ILE A 186 -7.73 7.90 -2.06
C ILE A 186 -8.07 9.39 -1.99
N CYS A 187 -7.08 10.29 -1.87
CA CYS A 187 -7.29 11.74 -1.89
C CYS A 187 -7.99 12.18 -3.19
N PHE A 188 -7.59 11.61 -4.33
CA PHE A 188 -8.21 11.88 -5.62
C PHE A 188 -9.68 11.44 -5.64
N ILE A 189 -9.97 10.23 -5.15
CA ILE A 189 -11.34 9.70 -5.07
C ILE A 189 -12.19 10.56 -4.14
N VAL A 190 -11.68 10.92 -2.95
CA VAL A 190 -12.38 11.78 -1.99
C VAL A 190 -12.70 13.15 -2.61
N LYS A 191 -11.76 13.75 -3.36
CA LYS A 191 -12.01 15.04 -4.05
C LYS A 191 -13.05 14.92 -5.15
N LEU A 192 -13.10 13.78 -5.85
CA LEU A 192 -14.15 13.52 -6.84
C LEU A 192 -15.54 13.37 -6.20
N LEU A 193 -15.60 12.72 -5.04
CA LEU A 193 -16.85 12.49 -4.30
C LEU A 193 -17.38 13.77 -3.66
N VAL A 194 -16.50 14.51 -2.97
CA VAL A 194 -16.84 15.67 -2.18
C VAL A 194 -16.11 16.90 -2.74
N SER A 195 -16.74 17.56 -3.72
CA SER A 195 -16.15 18.73 -4.38
C SER A 195 -15.98 19.94 -3.45
N SER A 196 -16.76 20.02 -2.36
CA SER A 196 -16.75 21.10 -1.37
C SER A 196 -15.51 21.13 -0.48
N ILE A 197 -14.76 20.02 -0.35
CA ILE A 197 -13.57 19.95 0.51
C ILE A 197 -12.47 20.87 -0.03
N SER A 198 -11.91 21.71 0.86
CA SER A 198 -10.79 22.58 0.52
C SER A 198 -9.52 21.78 0.19
N ILE A 199 -8.70 22.28 -0.72
CA ILE A 199 -7.45 21.65 -1.13
C ILE A 199 -6.49 21.54 0.06
N ASN A 200 -6.47 22.54 0.94
CA ASN A 200 -5.62 22.55 2.14
C ASN A 200 -5.94 21.37 3.06
N TYR A 201 -7.24 21.05 3.23
CA TYR A 201 -7.66 19.91 4.05
C TYR A 201 -7.21 18.57 3.44
N ILE A 202 -7.36 18.41 2.14
CA ILE A 202 -6.88 17.21 1.43
C ILE A 202 -5.37 17.06 1.58
N PHE A 203 -4.63 18.16 1.53
CA PHE A 203 -3.17 18.13 1.72
C PHE A 203 -2.78 17.66 3.13
N ILE A 204 -3.50 18.10 4.15
CA ILE A 204 -3.29 17.64 5.54
C ILE A 204 -3.62 16.14 5.66
N MET A 205 -4.74 15.68 5.10
CA MET A 205 -5.10 14.27 5.03
C MET A 205 -3.99 13.44 4.37
N PHE A 206 -3.47 13.91 3.24
CA PHE A 206 -2.40 13.27 2.49
C PHE A 206 -1.12 13.12 3.31
N ILE A 207 -0.66 14.18 3.97
CA ILE A 207 0.55 14.14 4.81
C ILE A 207 0.38 13.12 5.94
N ASN A 208 -0.73 13.15 6.66
CA ASN A 208 -0.98 12.24 7.78
C ASN A 208 -1.06 10.77 7.34
N SER A 209 -1.66 10.50 6.19
CA SER A 209 -1.72 9.14 5.64
C SER A 209 -0.33 8.60 5.26
N ILE A 210 0.58 9.46 4.76
CA ILE A 210 1.97 9.09 4.49
C ILE A 210 2.71 8.78 5.80
N ILE A 211 2.57 9.61 6.83
CA ILE A 211 3.19 9.41 8.14
C ILE A 211 2.75 8.06 8.71
N LEU A 212 1.46 7.76 8.64
CA LEU A 212 0.89 6.48 9.06
C LEU A 212 1.44 5.30 8.24
N GLY A 213 1.59 5.47 6.92
CA GLY A 213 2.18 4.49 6.02
C GLY A 213 3.65 4.20 6.33
N ILE A 214 4.44 5.23 6.67
CA ILE A 214 5.83 5.08 7.11
C ILE A 214 5.91 4.30 8.41
N LEU A 215 5.08 4.63 9.41
CA LEU A 215 5.03 3.91 10.67
C LEU A 215 4.72 2.43 10.46
N ASN A 216 3.70 2.14 9.65
CA ASN A 216 3.31 0.77 9.27
C ASN A 216 4.47 0.02 8.61
N SER A 217 5.18 0.65 7.66
CA SER A 217 6.30 0.03 6.94
C SER A 217 7.46 -0.33 7.88
N ILE A 218 7.83 0.56 8.80
CA ILE A 218 8.92 0.33 9.76
C ILE A 218 8.58 -0.84 10.69
N LEU A 219 7.37 -0.83 11.28
CA LEU A 219 6.96 -1.87 12.23
C LEU A 219 6.90 -3.25 11.57
N MET A 220 6.34 -3.35 10.37
CA MET A 220 6.22 -4.61 9.66
C MET A 220 7.59 -5.16 9.21
N LEU A 221 8.51 -4.28 8.81
CA LEU A 221 9.87 -4.70 8.51
C LEU A 221 10.61 -5.22 9.76
N ILE A 222 10.40 -4.61 10.94
CA ILE A 222 10.94 -5.10 12.21
C ILE A 222 10.41 -6.50 12.52
N VAL A 223 9.14 -6.76 12.28
CA VAL A 223 8.52 -8.08 12.50
C VAL A 223 9.17 -9.12 11.58
N ASP A 224 9.32 -8.81 10.28
CA ASP A 224 9.91 -9.71 9.30
C ASP A 224 11.41 -9.99 9.59
N LEU A 225 12.17 -8.98 10.03
CA LEU A 225 13.55 -9.16 10.47
C LEU A 225 13.69 -10.06 11.71
N LYS A 226 12.72 -9.98 12.65
CA LYS A 226 12.74 -10.80 13.87
C LYS A 226 12.28 -12.23 13.64
N ARG A 227 11.39 -12.45 12.68
CA ARG A 227 10.77 -13.76 12.38
C ARG A 227 10.67 -13.97 10.88
N PRO A 228 11.82 -14.07 10.16
CA PRO A 228 11.78 -14.26 8.72
C PRO A 228 11.24 -15.66 8.38
N PHE A 229 10.32 -15.71 7.41
CA PHE A 229 9.83 -16.97 6.84
C PHE A 229 10.72 -17.35 5.66
N LEU A 230 11.76 -18.17 5.89
CA LEU A 230 12.80 -18.48 4.91
C LEU A 230 12.58 -19.81 4.17
N ASN A 231 11.81 -20.74 4.76
CA ASN A 231 11.57 -22.07 4.19
C ASN A 231 10.26 -22.09 3.41
N TRP A 232 10.33 -21.71 2.16
CA TRP A 232 9.20 -21.74 1.24
C TRP A 232 9.67 -22.27 -0.14
N ASN A 233 8.75 -22.85 -0.89
CA ASN A 233 9.02 -23.40 -2.22
C ASN A 233 8.51 -22.47 -3.32
N THR A 234 7.41 -21.77 -3.07
CA THR A 234 6.80 -20.84 -4.04
C THR A 234 6.65 -19.45 -3.44
N GLU A 235 6.81 -18.43 -4.25
CA GLU A 235 6.64 -17.03 -3.81
C GLU A 235 5.23 -16.73 -3.31
N TYR A 236 4.24 -17.52 -3.76
CA TYR A 236 2.87 -17.45 -3.28
C TYR A 236 2.76 -17.86 -1.79
N GLU A 237 3.56 -18.81 -1.35
CA GLU A 237 3.61 -19.21 0.07
C GLU A 237 4.10 -18.08 0.97
N VAL A 238 5.11 -17.31 0.53
CA VAL A 238 5.60 -16.13 1.26
C VAL A 238 4.48 -15.11 1.48
N ILE A 239 3.60 -14.99 0.50
CA ILE A 239 2.50 -14.04 0.54
C ILE A 239 1.33 -14.56 1.38
N LYS A 240 0.97 -15.83 1.25
CA LYS A 240 -0.25 -16.40 1.85
C LYS A 240 -0.02 -17.07 3.20
N GLN A 241 1.08 -17.79 3.34
CA GLN A 241 1.36 -18.65 4.52
C GLN A 241 2.28 -17.99 5.55
N ASN A 242 2.74 -16.75 5.28
CA ASN A 242 3.60 -16.04 6.22
C ASN A 242 2.83 -15.66 7.50
N GLY A 243 3.16 -16.32 8.60
CA GLY A 243 2.56 -16.07 9.92
C GLY A 243 2.74 -14.64 10.44
N ASN A 244 3.70 -13.89 9.89
CA ASN A 244 3.89 -12.48 10.22
C ASN A 244 2.67 -11.61 9.88
N LYS A 245 1.82 -12.04 8.94
CA LYS A 245 0.57 -11.32 8.61
C LYS A 245 -0.39 -11.19 9.78
N LEU A 246 -0.38 -12.12 10.71
CA LEU A 246 -1.20 -12.00 11.92
C LEU A 246 -0.82 -10.75 12.72
N PHE A 247 0.48 -10.46 12.86
CA PHE A 247 0.94 -9.22 13.53
C PHE A 247 0.49 -7.97 12.79
N GLN A 248 0.46 -8.00 11.46
CA GLN A 248 -0.05 -6.91 10.65
C GLN A 248 -1.54 -6.64 10.91
N TYR A 249 -2.36 -7.69 10.95
CA TYR A 249 -3.79 -7.54 11.23
C TYR A 249 -4.03 -7.03 12.65
N VAL A 250 -3.34 -7.58 13.66
CA VAL A 250 -3.43 -7.11 15.04
C VAL A 250 -3.04 -5.63 15.13
N TYR A 251 -1.93 -5.24 14.52
CA TYR A 251 -1.50 -3.85 14.47
C TYR A 251 -2.54 -2.94 13.80
N THR A 252 -3.10 -3.37 12.66
CA THR A 252 -4.13 -2.61 11.95
C THR A 252 -5.36 -2.39 12.83
N ILE A 253 -5.83 -3.45 13.51
CA ILE A 253 -6.97 -3.36 14.44
C ILE A 253 -6.64 -2.39 15.59
N MET A 254 -5.44 -2.45 16.16
CA MET A 254 -5.03 -1.52 17.23
C MET A 254 -5.04 -0.05 16.77
N ILE A 255 -4.55 0.24 15.59
CA ILE A 255 -4.57 1.61 15.03
C ILE A 255 -6.02 2.06 14.76
N VAL A 256 -6.86 1.18 14.22
CA VAL A 256 -8.28 1.50 13.99
C VAL A 256 -8.98 1.83 15.30
N LEU A 257 -8.79 1.02 16.35
CA LEU A 257 -9.37 1.27 17.68
C LEU A 257 -8.85 2.59 18.29
N LEU A 258 -7.57 2.89 18.11
CA LEU A 258 -6.97 4.15 18.57
C LEU A 258 -7.57 5.36 17.83
N LEU A 259 -7.76 5.28 16.51
CA LEU A 259 -8.40 6.34 15.73
C LEU A 259 -9.87 6.50 16.08
N MET A 260 -10.59 5.40 16.33
CA MET A 260 -11.98 5.44 16.84
C MET A 260 -12.08 6.10 18.22
N TYR A 261 -11.14 5.79 19.12
CA TYR A 261 -11.05 6.46 20.41
C TYR A 261 -10.80 7.97 20.26
N PHE A 262 -9.96 8.37 19.31
CA PHE A 262 -9.72 9.79 19.04
C PHE A 262 -10.95 10.52 18.52
N ILE A 263 -11.83 9.89 17.76
CA ILE A 263 -13.10 10.49 17.36
C ILE A 263 -13.88 10.90 18.62
N ASN A 264 -14.05 9.98 19.58
CA ASN A 264 -14.85 10.23 20.77
C ASN A 264 -14.25 11.30 21.72
N VAL A 265 -12.91 11.34 21.83
CA VAL A 265 -12.23 12.26 22.77
C VAL A 265 -12.02 13.65 22.17
N LEU A 266 -11.71 13.73 20.90
CA LEU A 266 -11.32 14.97 20.25
C LEU A 266 -12.51 15.73 19.62
N ASP A 267 -13.71 15.14 19.60
CA ASP A 267 -14.90 15.78 19.03
C ASP A 267 -15.28 17.08 19.79
N THR A 268 -14.91 17.16 21.08
CA THR A 268 -15.10 18.35 21.92
C THR A 268 -14.04 19.44 21.72
N ILE A 269 -12.96 19.15 20.95
CA ILE A 269 -11.80 20.02 20.79
C ILE A 269 -11.83 20.67 19.39
N ASN A 270 -11.27 21.88 19.28
CA ASN A 270 -11.10 22.52 17.98
C ASN A 270 -10.35 21.63 16.99
N PHE A 271 -10.89 21.47 15.79
CA PHE A 271 -10.38 20.61 14.73
C PHE A 271 -8.87 20.77 14.47
N ASN A 272 -8.36 22.01 14.42
CA ASN A 272 -6.94 22.28 14.18
C ASN A 272 -6.03 21.74 15.30
N ILE A 273 -6.49 21.84 16.56
CA ILE A 273 -5.76 21.32 17.73
C ILE A 273 -5.73 19.79 17.66
N ALA A 274 -6.86 19.18 17.35
CA ALA A 274 -6.95 17.71 17.20
C ALA A 274 -6.00 17.17 16.12
N LEU A 275 -5.91 17.87 14.97
CA LEU A 275 -4.96 17.52 13.91
C LEU A 275 -3.51 17.57 14.40
N ILE A 276 -3.12 18.64 15.12
CA ILE A 276 -1.76 18.77 15.66
C ILE A 276 -1.47 17.63 16.66
N ILE A 277 -2.44 17.25 17.47
CA ILE A 277 -2.28 16.15 18.43
C ILE A 277 -2.04 14.83 17.67
N ILE A 278 -2.88 14.48 16.70
CA ILE A 278 -2.76 13.24 15.94
C ILE A 278 -1.41 13.19 15.20
N THR A 279 -1.05 14.26 14.48
CA THR A 279 0.23 14.33 13.76
C THR A 279 1.42 14.20 14.68
N SER A 280 1.40 14.86 15.86
CA SER A 280 2.50 14.81 16.83
C SER A 280 2.67 13.42 17.44
N ILE A 281 1.57 12.72 17.74
CA ILE A 281 1.62 11.34 18.24
C ILE A 281 2.21 10.40 17.19
N LEU A 282 1.75 10.48 15.95
CA LEU A 282 2.25 9.63 14.86
C LEU A 282 3.73 9.86 14.58
N THR A 283 4.19 11.12 14.54
CA THR A 283 5.61 11.44 14.33
C THR A 283 6.47 10.99 15.51
N MET A 284 5.99 11.13 16.75
CA MET A 284 6.67 10.65 17.94
C MET A 284 6.87 9.14 17.90
N LEU A 285 5.84 8.38 17.48
CA LEU A 285 5.93 6.93 17.31
C LEU A 285 6.97 6.53 16.26
N ILE A 286 7.09 7.27 15.14
CA ILE A 286 8.14 7.03 14.14
C ILE A 286 9.52 7.23 14.74
N ILE A 287 9.74 8.31 15.50
CA ILE A 287 11.03 8.59 16.13
C ILE A 287 11.41 7.50 17.13
N ILE A 288 10.47 7.05 17.94
CA ILE A 288 10.68 5.96 18.91
C ILE A 288 11.05 4.66 18.19
N THR A 289 10.32 4.30 17.15
CA THR A 289 10.58 3.08 16.37
C THR A 289 11.92 3.15 15.64
N ASP A 290 12.31 4.29 15.08
CA ASP A 290 13.63 4.47 14.46
C ASP A 290 14.77 4.34 15.47
N ARG A 291 14.66 4.96 16.64
CA ARG A 291 15.63 4.79 17.73
C ARG A 291 15.75 3.34 18.19
N TYR A 292 14.60 2.64 18.29
CA TYR A 292 14.59 1.22 18.60
C TYR A 292 15.38 0.41 17.56
N VAL A 293 15.14 0.64 16.27
CA VAL A 293 15.85 -0.04 15.17
C VAL A 293 17.36 0.22 15.25
N LYS A 294 17.79 1.47 15.42
CA LYS A 294 19.21 1.83 15.59
C LYS A 294 19.88 1.06 16.74
N ASN A 295 19.19 0.98 17.87
CA ASN A 295 19.70 0.28 19.05
C ASN A 295 19.78 -1.24 18.83
N GLN A 296 18.80 -1.83 18.16
CA GLN A 296 18.77 -3.26 17.87
C GLN A 296 19.85 -3.66 16.85
N ILE A 297 20.12 -2.81 15.86
CA ILE A 297 21.18 -3.04 14.88
C ILE A 297 22.56 -2.93 15.54
N LYS A 298 22.79 -1.93 16.41
CA LYS A 298 24.04 -1.80 17.17
C LYS A 298 24.32 -3.03 18.06
N LYS A 299 23.27 -3.66 18.58
CA LYS A 299 23.37 -4.88 19.39
C LYS A 299 23.43 -6.18 18.56
N ASN A 300 23.52 -6.08 17.24
CA ASN A 300 23.47 -7.21 16.28
C ASN A 300 22.26 -8.16 16.45
N LYS A 301 21.18 -7.70 17.08
CA LYS A 301 20.02 -8.58 17.40
C LYS A 301 19.04 -8.77 16.26
N LEU A 302 18.95 -7.81 15.30
CA LEU A 302 17.93 -7.85 14.24
C LEU A 302 18.29 -8.78 13.09
N PHE A 303 19.58 -8.92 12.75
CA PHE A 303 20.03 -9.73 11.61
C PHE A 303 20.57 -11.12 12.00
N ASN A 304 20.62 -11.46 13.30
CA ASN A 304 21.18 -12.76 13.74
C ASN A 304 20.33 -13.97 13.33
N LYS A 305 19.04 -13.80 13.09
CA LYS A 305 18.16 -14.92 12.67
C LYS A 305 18.19 -15.21 11.17
N ILE A 306 18.99 -14.45 10.42
CA ILE A 306 19.22 -14.66 8.99
C ILE A 306 20.47 -15.54 8.75
N SER A 307 21.10 -16.04 9.83
CA SER A 307 22.24 -16.95 9.77
C SER A 307 21.80 -18.40 9.60
#